data_3ae7cd054d8e709cc7faf9e6bb029b8a
#
_entry.id   3ae7cd054d8e709cc7faf9e6bb029b8a
#
_cell.length_a   1.000
_cell.length_b   1.000
_cell.length_c   1.000
_cell.angle_alpha   90.00
_cell.angle_beta   90.00
_cell.angle_gamma   90.00
#
_symmetry.space_group_name_H-M   'P 1'
#
loop_
_entity.id
_entity.type
_entity.pdbx_description
1 polymer ?
#
loop_
_entity_poly.entity_id
_entity_poly.type
_entity_poly.pdbx_seq_one_letter_code
_entity_poly.pdbx_strand_id
1 'polypeptide(L)'
;MALPEILTGMKVVIRNAFKSKDTLSYPEVRRQPFPRFKGRHILDRHPDGLEKCIGCELCAGACPADAIYVVGAENSAEARFSPGERYAQIYQINYLRCIFCGLCVEACPTEALLMTTEYEISGASRNELIYTKEQLIIDTPIKRHWKTKVEYSPNLKSKDSGRKGDDS
;
A
#
# COMPACT_ATOMS: atom_id res chain seq x y z
N MET A 1 -1.03 -13.46 54.52
CA MET A 1 -1.92 -14.06 53.52
C MET A 1 -1.49 -13.78 52.05
N ALA A 2 -0.36 -13.16 51.76
CA ALA A 2 0.08 -12.83 50.37
C ALA A 2 0.93 -13.91 49.68
N LEU A 3 1.51 -14.86 50.39
CA LEU A 3 2.40 -15.90 49.85
C LEU A 3 1.74 -16.85 48.82
N PRO A 4 0.52 -17.37 49.03
CA PRO A 4 -0.12 -18.27 48.09
C PRO A 4 -0.50 -17.57 46.78
N GLU A 5 -0.81 -16.28 46.80
CA GLU A 5 -1.15 -15.48 45.64
C GLU A 5 0.09 -15.20 44.77
N ILE A 6 1.23 -14.92 45.39
CA ILE A 6 2.53 -14.76 44.72
C ILE A 6 2.95 -16.06 44.02
N LEU A 7 2.83 -17.20 44.73
CA LEU A 7 3.15 -18.50 44.13
C LEU A 7 2.25 -18.86 42.95
N THR A 8 0.97 -18.50 43.05
CA THR A 8 0.03 -18.67 41.93
C THR A 8 0.42 -17.81 40.72
N GLY A 9 0.80 -16.56 40.95
CA GLY A 9 1.30 -15.67 39.87
C GLY A 9 2.58 -16.21 39.23
N MET A 10 3.55 -16.65 40.04
CA MET A 10 4.78 -17.27 39.53
C MET A 10 4.50 -18.52 38.67
N LYS A 11 3.59 -19.39 39.13
CA LYS A 11 3.18 -20.59 38.37
C LYS A 11 2.62 -20.23 36.99
N VAL A 12 1.81 -19.18 36.88
CA VAL A 12 1.26 -18.70 35.57
C VAL A 12 2.37 -18.20 34.65
N VAL A 13 3.31 -17.41 35.19
CA VAL A 13 4.43 -16.88 34.38
C VAL A 13 5.34 -18.01 33.90
N ILE A 14 5.71 -18.94 34.76
CA ILE A 14 6.54 -20.11 34.43
C ILE A 14 5.84 -20.95 33.34
N ARG A 15 4.55 -21.26 33.54
CA ARG A 15 3.79 -22.00 32.51
C ARG A 15 3.76 -21.30 31.17
N ASN A 16 3.65 -19.98 31.13
CA ASN A 16 3.65 -19.22 29.90
C ASN A 16 5.04 -19.12 29.25
N ALA A 17 6.12 -19.19 30.03
CA ALA A 17 7.49 -19.21 29.49
C ALA A 17 7.78 -20.46 28.64
N PHE A 18 7.11 -21.57 28.92
CA PHE A 18 7.28 -22.85 28.22
C PHE A 18 6.23 -23.08 27.10
N LYS A 19 5.32 -22.11 26.87
CA LYS A 19 4.40 -22.21 25.73
C LYS A 19 5.13 -21.95 24.41
N SER A 20 4.59 -22.54 23.34
CA SER A 20 5.03 -22.22 21.97
C SER A 20 4.88 -20.71 21.70
N LYS A 21 5.87 -20.14 21.01
CA LYS A 21 5.87 -18.72 20.67
C LYS A 21 4.98 -18.47 19.46
N ASP A 22 4.11 -17.47 19.55
CA ASP A 22 3.27 -17.01 18.43
C ASP A 22 3.95 -15.94 17.55
N THR A 23 5.27 -15.82 17.66
CA THR A 23 6.07 -14.86 16.91
C THR A 23 6.47 -15.42 15.56
N LEU A 24 6.47 -14.56 14.53
CA LEU A 24 7.00 -14.88 13.21
C LEU A 24 8.47 -14.44 13.14
N SER A 25 9.31 -15.29 12.52
CA SER A 25 10.72 -14.97 12.27
C SER A 25 10.82 -14.05 11.05
N TYR A 26 10.63 -12.77 11.25
CA TYR A 26 10.91 -11.78 10.21
C TYR A 26 12.44 -11.58 10.09
N PRO A 27 13.05 -11.49 8.89
CA PRO A 27 12.40 -11.36 7.56
C PRO A 27 12.12 -12.69 6.85
N GLU A 28 12.49 -13.84 7.39
CA GLU A 28 12.37 -15.16 6.75
C GLU A 28 10.91 -15.52 6.49
N VAL A 29 10.04 -15.21 7.48
CA VAL A 29 8.59 -15.40 7.38
C VAL A 29 7.90 -14.06 7.49
N ARG A 30 7.24 -13.63 6.41
CA ARG A 30 6.48 -12.39 6.37
C ARG A 30 5.00 -12.65 6.60
N ARG A 31 4.36 -11.79 7.40
CA ARG A 31 2.91 -11.84 7.57
C ARG A 31 2.24 -11.38 6.28
N GLN A 32 1.30 -12.17 5.80
CA GLN A 32 0.49 -11.77 4.64
C GLN A 32 -0.48 -10.66 5.06
N PRO A 33 -0.49 -9.51 4.37
CA PRO A 33 -1.43 -8.43 4.66
C PRO A 33 -2.88 -8.86 4.42
N PHE A 34 -3.81 -8.25 5.16
CA PHE A 34 -5.24 -8.48 4.94
C PHE A 34 -5.69 -7.98 3.56
N PRO A 35 -6.77 -8.56 2.98
CA PRO A 35 -7.23 -8.23 1.62
C PRO A 35 -7.56 -6.75 1.37
N ARG A 36 -7.90 -5.99 2.42
CA ARG A 36 -8.22 -4.55 2.35
C ARG A 36 -7.11 -3.67 2.93
N PHE A 37 -5.90 -4.19 3.01
CA PHE A 37 -4.77 -3.42 3.51
C PHE A 37 -4.47 -2.25 2.57
N LYS A 38 -4.22 -1.08 3.14
CA LYS A 38 -3.90 0.15 2.44
C LYS A 38 -2.39 0.38 2.50
N GLY A 39 -1.66 -0.17 1.54
CA GLY A 39 -0.21 -0.02 1.45
C GLY A 39 0.21 1.04 0.42
N ARG A 40 1.34 0.84 -0.24
CA ARG A 40 1.93 1.79 -1.19
C ARG A 40 0.97 2.12 -2.34
N HIS A 41 0.96 3.38 -2.74
CA HIS A 41 0.19 3.86 -3.90
C HIS A 41 0.86 3.48 -5.21
N ILE A 42 0.03 3.28 -6.22
CA ILE A 42 0.43 3.11 -7.61
C ILE A 42 -0.51 3.90 -8.53
N LEU A 43 0.02 4.32 -9.67
CA LEU A 43 -0.75 4.91 -10.75
C LEU A 43 -0.96 3.88 -11.86
N ASP A 44 -2.22 3.60 -12.15
CA ASP A 44 -2.63 2.60 -13.14
C ASP A 44 -2.67 3.16 -14.55
N ARG A 45 -2.52 2.26 -15.54
CA ARG A 45 -2.62 2.56 -16.98
C ARG A 45 -3.85 1.89 -17.59
N HIS A 46 -4.26 2.39 -18.73
CA HIS A 46 -5.20 1.71 -19.61
C HIS A 46 -4.51 0.53 -20.32
N PRO A 47 -5.29 -0.44 -20.83
CA PRO A 47 -4.73 -1.56 -21.62
C PRO A 47 -3.97 -1.15 -22.88
N ASP A 48 -4.26 0.03 -23.41
CA ASP A 48 -3.59 0.66 -24.55
C ASP A 48 -2.27 1.35 -24.19
N GLY A 49 -1.88 1.32 -22.90
CA GLY A 49 -0.65 1.92 -22.40
C GLY A 49 -0.76 3.37 -21.97
N LEU A 50 -1.89 4.04 -22.23
CA LEU A 50 -2.11 5.42 -21.81
C LEU A 50 -2.32 5.51 -20.28
N GLU A 51 -1.93 6.64 -19.70
CA GLU A 51 -2.12 6.91 -18.28
C GLU A 51 -3.59 7.17 -17.96
N LYS A 52 -4.12 6.57 -16.89
CA LYS A 52 -5.47 6.87 -16.40
C LYS A 52 -5.55 8.24 -15.72
N CYS A 53 -4.43 8.74 -15.20
CA CYS A 53 -4.40 10.00 -14.48
C CYS A 53 -4.51 11.19 -15.44
N ILE A 54 -5.53 12.03 -15.22
CA ILE A 54 -5.81 13.24 -16.00
C ILE A 54 -5.30 14.52 -15.31
N GLY A 55 -4.58 14.42 -14.19
CA GLY A 55 -4.06 15.59 -13.49
C GLY A 55 -5.14 16.54 -12.94
N CYS A 56 -6.26 15.99 -12.46
CA CYS A 56 -7.39 16.81 -11.96
C CYS A 56 -7.18 17.38 -10.54
N GLU A 57 -6.11 16.99 -9.85
CA GLU A 57 -5.71 17.49 -8.52
C GLU A 57 -6.68 17.13 -7.36
N LEU A 58 -7.79 16.45 -7.62
CA LEU A 58 -8.77 16.08 -6.58
C LEU A 58 -8.17 15.22 -5.46
N CYS A 59 -7.21 14.35 -5.79
CA CYS A 59 -6.51 13.53 -4.80
C CYS A 59 -5.63 14.38 -3.86
N ALA A 60 -5.05 15.48 -4.35
CA ALA A 60 -4.30 16.42 -3.53
C ALA A 60 -5.24 17.20 -2.61
N GLY A 61 -6.37 17.70 -3.13
CA GLY A 61 -7.39 18.39 -2.34
C GLY A 61 -8.05 17.52 -1.27
N ALA A 62 -8.18 16.21 -1.53
CA ALA A 62 -8.74 15.25 -0.56
C ALA A 62 -7.75 14.75 0.48
N CYS A 63 -6.46 15.09 0.36
CA CYS A 63 -5.41 14.60 1.25
C CYS A 63 -5.37 15.37 2.57
N PRO A 64 -5.71 14.77 3.72
CA PRO A 64 -5.72 15.49 5.00
C PRO A 64 -4.31 15.82 5.52
N ALA A 65 -3.27 15.19 4.94
CA ALA A 65 -1.88 15.35 5.36
C ALA A 65 -1.03 16.16 4.38
N ASP A 66 -1.64 16.75 3.34
CA ASP A 66 -0.92 17.50 2.30
C ASP A 66 0.29 16.74 1.72
N ALA A 67 0.09 15.43 1.50
CA ALA A 67 1.16 14.53 1.09
C ALA A 67 1.30 14.42 -0.43
N ILE A 68 0.33 14.91 -1.21
CA ILE A 68 0.25 14.72 -2.66
C ILE A 68 0.43 16.07 -3.35
N TYR A 69 1.35 16.11 -4.31
CA TYR A 69 1.57 17.25 -5.18
C TYR A 69 1.32 16.84 -6.63
N VAL A 70 0.40 17.54 -7.30
CA VAL A 70 0.01 17.24 -8.69
C VAL A 70 0.01 18.55 -9.48
N VAL A 71 0.55 18.49 -10.69
CA VAL A 71 0.43 19.55 -11.68
C VAL A 71 -0.10 18.91 -12.97
N GLY A 72 -1.26 19.38 -13.41
CA GLY A 72 -1.86 18.96 -14.68
C GLY A 72 -1.33 19.77 -15.84
N ALA A 73 -1.21 19.14 -17.01
CA ALA A 73 -0.91 19.79 -18.28
C ALA A 73 -1.87 19.30 -19.36
N GLU A 74 -1.95 20.04 -20.46
CA GLU A 74 -2.76 19.68 -21.62
C GLU A 74 -2.03 18.66 -22.50
N ASN A 75 -2.75 17.68 -23.03
CA ASN A 75 -2.24 16.78 -24.05
C ASN A 75 -2.09 17.53 -25.36
N SER A 76 -0.95 17.38 -26.03
CA SER A 76 -0.79 17.84 -27.40
C SER A 76 -1.24 16.77 -28.41
N ALA A 77 -1.56 17.17 -29.61
CA ALA A 77 -1.91 16.24 -30.68
C ALA A 77 -0.74 15.30 -31.04
N GLU A 78 0.49 15.76 -30.83
CA GLU A 78 1.73 15.05 -31.14
C GLU A 78 2.21 14.11 -30.05
N ALA A 79 1.87 14.43 -28.78
CA ALA A 79 2.28 13.64 -27.61
C ALA A 79 1.10 13.43 -26.66
N ARG A 80 0.42 12.29 -26.82
CA ARG A 80 -0.75 11.95 -26.02
C ARG A 80 -0.39 11.00 -24.91
N PHE A 81 -0.49 11.46 -23.67
CA PHE A 81 -0.17 10.70 -22.46
C PHE A 81 -1.41 10.04 -21.81
N SER A 82 -2.58 10.67 -21.93
CA SER A 82 -3.84 10.16 -21.39
C SER A 82 -4.96 10.17 -22.45
N PRO A 83 -6.07 9.44 -22.25
CA PRO A 83 -7.22 9.49 -23.17
C PRO A 83 -7.94 10.84 -23.19
N GLY A 84 -7.81 11.62 -22.11
CA GLY A 84 -8.45 12.92 -21.96
C GLY A 84 -7.66 14.06 -22.59
N GLU A 85 -8.14 15.29 -22.39
CA GLU A 85 -7.48 16.51 -22.82
C GLU A 85 -6.28 16.89 -21.94
N ARG A 86 -6.22 16.34 -20.71
CA ARG A 86 -5.21 16.67 -19.72
C ARG A 86 -4.54 15.40 -19.20
N TYR A 87 -3.31 15.54 -18.71
CA TYR A 87 -2.55 14.50 -18.03
C TYR A 87 -1.81 15.08 -16.81
N ALA A 88 -1.33 14.25 -15.90
CA ALA A 88 -0.46 14.70 -14.81
C ALA A 88 0.98 14.87 -15.33
N GLN A 89 1.42 16.11 -15.46
CA GLN A 89 2.81 16.42 -15.81
C GLN A 89 3.73 16.11 -14.65
N ILE A 90 3.36 16.56 -13.46
CA ILE A 90 4.06 16.25 -12.21
C ILE A 90 3.09 15.53 -11.29
N TYR A 91 3.54 14.44 -10.70
CA TYR A 91 2.82 13.72 -9.66
C TYR A 91 3.80 13.23 -8.61
N GLN A 92 3.61 13.63 -7.38
CA GLN A 92 4.50 13.24 -6.28
C GLN A 92 3.70 12.90 -5.03
N ILE A 93 4.15 11.88 -4.32
CA ILE A 93 3.63 11.52 -3.00
C ILE A 93 4.78 11.55 -1.99
N ASN A 94 4.62 12.37 -0.96
CA ASN A 94 5.54 12.39 0.16
C ASN A 94 5.10 11.37 1.22
N TYR A 95 5.76 10.21 1.25
CA TYR A 95 5.45 9.15 2.19
C TYR A 95 5.82 9.46 3.64
N LEU A 96 6.62 10.49 3.89
CA LEU A 96 6.88 10.99 5.25
C LEU A 96 5.68 11.74 5.85
N ARG A 97 4.78 12.23 5.01
CA ARG A 97 3.53 12.90 5.42
C ARG A 97 2.31 11.99 5.28
N CYS A 98 2.34 11.06 4.34
CA CYS A 98 1.21 10.19 4.03
C CYS A 98 0.83 9.32 5.24
N ILE A 99 -0.44 9.33 5.62
CA ILE A 99 -1.00 8.49 6.70
C ILE A 99 -1.73 7.24 6.18
N PHE A 100 -1.64 6.95 4.88
CA PHE A 100 -2.26 5.78 4.22
C PHE A 100 -3.77 5.64 4.45
N CYS A 101 -4.49 6.75 4.62
CA CYS A 101 -5.95 6.75 4.85
C CYS A 101 -6.76 6.27 3.64
N GLY A 102 -6.27 6.49 2.40
CA GLY A 102 -6.90 6.07 1.14
C GLY A 102 -7.99 7.01 0.62
N LEU A 103 -8.21 8.20 1.22
CA LEU A 103 -9.18 9.18 0.73
C LEU A 103 -8.86 9.67 -0.69
N CYS A 104 -7.57 9.75 -1.03
CA CYS A 104 -7.12 10.11 -2.37
C CYS A 104 -7.55 9.09 -3.45
N VAL A 105 -7.65 7.81 -3.09
CA VAL A 105 -8.13 6.76 -4.00
C VAL A 105 -9.63 6.90 -4.22
N GLU A 106 -10.38 7.20 -3.17
CA GLU A 106 -11.83 7.41 -3.23
C GLU A 106 -12.20 8.69 -4.02
N ALA A 107 -11.36 9.73 -3.91
CA ALA A 107 -11.55 10.99 -4.63
C ALA A 107 -11.15 10.93 -6.12
N CYS A 108 -10.51 9.85 -6.58
CA CYS A 108 -10.02 9.76 -7.95
C CYS A 108 -11.13 9.38 -8.92
N PRO A 109 -11.58 10.29 -9.83
CA PRO A 109 -12.71 10.02 -10.73
C PRO A 109 -12.37 9.03 -11.84
N THR A 110 -11.11 8.94 -12.24
CA THR A 110 -10.64 8.02 -13.29
C THR A 110 -10.15 6.68 -12.74
N GLU A 111 -10.22 6.53 -11.41
CA GLU A 111 -9.67 5.35 -10.74
C GLU A 111 -8.21 5.05 -11.11
N ALA A 112 -7.44 6.09 -11.38
CA ALA A 112 -6.03 5.97 -11.72
C ALA A 112 -5.16 5.62 -10.53
N LEU A 113 -5.51 6.14 -9.35
CA LEU A 113 -4.76 5.94 -8.11
C LEU A 113 -5.28 4.71 -7.37
N LEU A 114 -4.38 3.80 -7.03
CA LEU A 114 -4.68 2.57 -6.31
C LEU A 114 -3.73 2.39 -5.13
N MET A 115 -4.15 1.60 -4.15
CA MET A 115 -3.28 1.16 -3.05
C MET A 115 -3.02 -0.33 -3.17
N THR A 116 -1.79 -0.73 -2.91
CA THR A 116 -1.33 -2.12 -2.93
C THR A 116 -1.27 -2.71 -1.53
N THR A 117 -0.87 -3.96 -1.44
CA THR A 117 -0.56 -4.63 -0.16
C THR A 117 0.90 -4.44 0.27
N GLU A 118 1.69 -3.70 -0.51
CA GLU A 118 3.08 -3.42 -0.21
C GLU A 118 3.20 -2.40 0.93
N TYR A 119 3.92 -2.74 1.99
CA TYR A 119 4.08 -1.92 3.18
C TYR A 119 5.54 -1.68 3.58
N GLU A 120 6.46 -2.41 2.98
CA GLU A 120 7.89 -2.28 3.28
C GLU A 120 8.47 -1.11 2.50
N ILE A 121 8.28 0.09 3.05
CA ILE A 121 8.78 1.34 2.48
C ILE A 121 9.81 1.89 3.45
N SER A 122 11.08 1.87 3.05
CA SER A 122 12.18 2.43 3.82
C SER A 122 13.14 3.16 2.91
N GLY A 123 13.82 4.15 3.44
CA GLY A 123 14.85 4.93 2.73
C GLY A 123 15.87 5.49 3.69
N ALA A 124 17.09 5.68 3.24
CA ALA A 124 18.18 6.27 4.02
C ALA A 124 18.09 7.80 4.07
N SER A 125 17.40 8.41 3.12
CA SER A 125 17.21 9.85 3.02
C SER A 125 15.75 10.24 2.84
N ARG A 126 15.42 11.50 3.17
CA ARG A 126 14.05 12.03 2.99
C ARG A 126 13.61 12.04 1.52
N ASN A 127 14.53 12.29 0.61
CA ASN A 127 14.23 12.40 -0.81
C ASN A 127 13.82 11.07 -1.42
N GLU A 128 14.33 9.95 -0.92
CA GLU A 128 13.96 8.61 -1.35
C GLU A 128 12.51 8.25 -1.02
N LEU A 129 11.91 8.93 -0.04
CA LEU A 129 10.53 8.73 0.37
C LEU A 129 9.55 9.74 -0.25
N ILE A 130 10.02 10.55 -1.19
CA ILE A 130 9.19 11.37 -2.08
C ILE A 130 9.13 10.66 -3.42
N TYR A 131 8.06 9.91 -3.64
CA TYR A 131 7.90 9.13 -4.87
C TYR A 131 7.38 10.01 -6.00
N THR A 132 8.10 9.98 -7.11
CA THR A 132 7.73 10.67 -8.34
C THR A 132 6.75 9.85 -9.17
N LYS A 133 6.19 10.46 -10.21
CA LYS A 133 5.27 9.82 -11.15
C LYS A 133 5.84 8.52 -11.73
N GLU A 134 7.10 8.53 -12.12
CA GLU A 134 7.80 7.40 -12.74
C GLU A 134 7.90 6.19 -11.80
N GLN A 135 8.04 6.44 -10.49
CA GLN A 135 8.11 5.41 -9.47
C GLN A 135 6.72 4.87 -9.07
N LEU A 136 5.68 5.65 -9.31
CA LEU A 136 4.31 5.30 -8.96
C LEU A 136 3.58 4.59 -10.11
N ILE A 137 3.93 4.91 -11.37
CA ILE A 137 3.26 4.37 -12.54
C ILE A 137 3.67 2.92 -12.77
N ILE A 138 2.72 2.09 -13.14
CA ILE A 138 2.96 0.68 -13.45
C ILE A 138 2.99 0.46 -14.96
N ASP A 139 3.83 -0.46 -15.42
CA ASP A 139 3.97 -0.77 -16.85
C ASP A 139 2.80 -1.60 -17.39
N THR A 140 2.22 -2.46 -16.54
CA THR A 140 1.10 -3.31 -16.91
C THR A 140 -0.18 -2.91 -16.18
N PRO A 141 -1.29 -2.71 -16.90
CA PRO A 141 -2.55 -2.34 -16.29
C PRO A 141 -3.06 -3.44 -15.36
N ILE A 142 -3.56 -3.05 -14.21
CA ILE A 142 -4.14 -3.98 -13.25
C ILE A 142 -5.58 -4.27 -13.68
N LYS A 143 -5.87 -5.55 -13.96
CA LYS A 143 -7.25 -6.00 -14.15
C LYS A 143 -7.99 -5.93 -12.81
N ARG A 144 -8.80 -4.90 -12.63
CA ARG A 144 -9.65 -4.81 -11.46
C ARG A 144 -10.80 -5.81 -11.54
N HIS A 145 -10.86 -6.64 -10.53
CA HIS A 145 -12.12 -7.18 -10.10
C HIS A 145 -12.45 -6.48 -8.77
N TRP A 146 -13.54 -5.73 -8.68
CA TRP A 146 -13.90 -4.97 -7.47
C TRP A 146 -14.04 -5.83 -6.20
N LYS A 147 -14.06 -7.16 -6.37
CA LYS A 147 -14.08 -8.17 -5.29
C LYS A 147 -12.74 -8.85 -5.05
N THR A 148 -11.72 -8.60 -5.84
CA THR A 148 -10.45 -9.33 -5.75
C THR A 148 -9.29 -8.42 -5.40
N LYS A 149 -8.46 -8.95 -4.52
CA LYS A 149 -7.18 -8.46 -4.08
C LYS A 149 -6.38 -7.84 -5.22
N VAL A 150 -5.92 -6.61 -5.06
CA VAL A 150 -4.83 -6.09 -5.88
C VAL A 150 -3.55 -6.72 -5.35
N GLU A 151 -3.20 -7.89 -5.85
CA GLU A 151 -1.92 -8.52 -5.59
C GLU A 151 -0.89 -7.92 -6.55
N TYR A 152 -0.23 -6.84 -6.11
CA TYR A 152 0.99 -6.39 -6.74
C TYR A 152 2.16 -6.93 -5.93
N SER A 153 2.80 -7.96 -6.44
CA SER A 153 4.10 -8.41 -5.95
C SER A 153 4.94 -8.91 -7.12
N PRO A 154 5.87 -8.12 -7.63
CA PRO A 154 6.81 -8.59 -8.64
C PRO A 154 7.79 -9.64 -8.08
N ASN A 155 7.94 -9.80 -6.77
CA ASN A 155 8.98 -10.65 -6.18
C ASN A 155 8.62 -11.41 -4.88
N LEU A 156 7.36 -11.47 -4.48
CA LEU A 156 6.97 -12.24 -3.29
C LEU A 156 6.53 -13.65 -3.70
N LYS A 157 7.48 -14.56 -3.83
CA LYS A 157 7.19 -15.99 -3.70
C LYS A 157 6.83 -16.25 -2.24
N SER A 158 5.55 -16.15 -1.89
CA SER A 158 5.04 -16.63 -0.62
C SER A 158 5.20 -18.15 -0.60
N LYS A 159 6.10 -18.66 0.21
CA LYS A 159 6.01 -20.05 0.65
C LYS A 159 4.77 -20.10 1.57
N ASP A 160 3.72 -20.75 1.08
CA ASP A 160 2.57 -21.12 1.88
C ASP A 160 3.04 -21.89 3.13
N SER A 161 3.08 -21.21 4.26
CA SER A 161 3.12 -21.89 5.54
C SER A 161 1.69 -22.30 5.87
N GLY A 162 1.37 -23.58 5.62
CA GLY A 162 0.07 -24.15 5.92
C GLY A 162 -0.32 -23.96 7.37
N ARG A 163 -1.23 -23.01 7.61
CA ARG A 163 -2.00 -22.95 8.84
C ARG A 163 -3.29 -23.72 8.57
N LYS A 164 -3.31 -24.98 8.98
CA LYS A 164 -4.57 -25.71 9.15
C LYS A 164 -5.35 -24.96 10.25
N GLY A 165 -6.52 -24.45 9.92
CA GLY A 165 -7.46 -23.97 10.90
C GLY A 165 -7.91 -25.15 11.75
N ASP A 166 -7.67 -25.08 13.05
CA ASP A 166 -8.39 -25.90 14.01
C ASP A 166 -9.70 -25.17 14.29
N ASP A 167 -10.73 -25.61 13.56
CA ASP A 167 -12.12 -25.37 13.93
C ASP A 167 -12.46 -26.33 15.06
N SER A 168 -12.62 -25.81 16.28
CA SER A 168 -13.40 -26.41 17.36
C SER A 168 -13.84 -25.37 18.36
#